data_6bcba368f982aa11cff491a91ad948a7
#
_entry.id   6bcba368f982aa11cff491a91ad948a7
#
_cell.length_a   1.000
_cell.length_b   1.000
_cell.length_c   1.000
_cell.angle_alpha   90.00
_cell.angle_beta   90.00
_cell.angle_gamma   90.00
#
_symmetry.space_group_name_H-M   'P 1'
#
loop_
_entity.id
_entity.type
_entity.pdbx_description
1 polymer ?
#
loop_
_entity_poly.entity_id
_entity_poly.type
_entity_poly.pdbx_seq_one_letter_code
_entity_poly.pdbx_strand_id
1 'polypeptide(L)'
;MEKILPLEEELEGTSSFMQQQVFATLEEAMLSELGDGANPTPIARKAVESSYRWNPASEQYELNLDLEKVLALLRLRRKIKAYQIPLANLPVLFIGPRYQEEPEWRKEALKQLDPQIKQVLLDGLGHELYTDTPEIVAREVNNWLQNVHK
;
A
#
# COMPACT_ATOMS: atom_id res chain seq x y z
N MET A 1 21.59 -3.89 1.81
CA MET A 1 20.92 -2.94 2.74
C MET A 1 20.20 -1.92 1.88
N GLU A 2 18.91 -2.12 1.67
CA GLU A 2 18.10 -1.11 0.97
C GLU A 2 18.14 0.17 1.81
N LYS A 3 18.83 1.16 1.30
CA LYS A 3 18.86 2.48 1.93
C LYS A 3 17.49 3.12 1.67
N ILE A 4 16.86 3.61 2.72
CA ILE A 4 15.74 4.54 2.55
C ILE A 4 16.27 5.68 1.68
N LEU A 5 15.67 5.89 0.50
CA LEU A 5 16.05 6.95 -0.42
C LEU A 5 16.02 8.31 0.28
N PRO A 6 16.94 9.23 -0.02
CA PRO A 6 16.79 10.62 0.37
C PRO A 6 15.41 11.15 -0.03
N LEU A 7 14.85 12.05 0.78
CA LEU A 7 13.49 12.55 0.54
C LEU A 7 13.32 13.15 -0.85
N GLU A 8 14.30 13.93 -1.31
CA GLU A 8 14.25 14.59 -2.62
C GLU A 8 14.22 13.56 -3.76
N GLU A 9 15.04 12.51 -3.69
CA GLU A 9 15.03 11.42 -4.67
C GLU A 9 13.68 10.67 -4.67
N GLU A 10 13.08 10.47 -3.49
CA GLU A 10 11.75 9.86 -3.37
C GLU A 10 10.67 10.75 -4.00
N LEU A 11 10.72 12.06 -3.76
CA LEU A 11 9.76 13.00 -4.33
C LEU A 11 9.87 13.09 -5.85
N GLU A 12 11.11 13.19 -6.38
CA GLU A 12 11.36 13.21 -7.82
C GLU A 12 10.94 11.90 -8.49
N GLY A 13 11.29 10.76 -7.90
CA GLY A 13 10.89 9.45 -8.39
C GLY A 13 9.37 9.26 -8.43
N THR A 14 8.69 9.66 -7.35
CA THR A 14 7.22 9.60 -7.28
C THR A 14 6.58 10.54 -8.31
N SER A 15 7.09 11.76 -8.45
CA SER A 15 6.58 12.71 -9.44
C SER A 15 6.73 12.16 -10.86
N SER A 16 7.91 11.66 -11.20
CA SER A 16 8.18 11.05 -12.50
C SER A 16 7.29 9.83 -12.76
N PHE A 17 7.16 8.95 -11.78
CA PHE A 17 6.28 7.78 -11.88
C PHE A 17 4.84 8.20 -12.16
N MET A 18 4.26 9.10 -11.36
CA MET A 18 2.85 9.53 -11.53
C MET A 18 2.61 10.19 -12.88
N GLN A 19 3.57 10.98 -13.39
CA GLN A 19 3.45 11.62 -14.70
C GLN A 19 3.52 10.63 -15.87
N GLN A 20 4.12 9.47 -15.67
CA GLN A 20 4.20 8.40 -16.66
C GLN A 20 2.98 7.46 -16.64
N GLN A 21 2.14 7.55 -15.61
CA GLN A 21 0.94 6.73 -15.49
C GLN A 21 -0.22 7.31 -16.32
N VAL A 22 -0.03 7.29 -17.63
CA VAL A 22 -1.02 7.74 -18.64
C VAL A 22 -1.20 6.66 -19.69
N PHE A 23 -2.44 6.30 -19.98
CA PHE A 23 -2.79 5.16 -20.82
C PHE A 23 -3.92 5.49 -21.79
N ALA A 24 -3.87 4.93 -22.99
CA ALA A 24 -4.96 5.10 -23.96
C ALA A 24 -6.23 4.33 -23.55
N THR A 25 -6.07 3.21 -22.84
CA THR A 25 -7.17 2.36 -22.39
C THR A 25 -7.00 1.93 -20.92
N LEU A 26 -8.11 1.55 -20.27
CA LEU A 26 -8.05 0.94 -18.93
C LEU A 26 -7.37 -0.43 -18.94
N GLU A 27 -7.42 -1.16 -20.04
CA GLU A 27 -6.73 -2.44 -20.22
C GLU A 27 -5.22 -2.25 -20.16
N GLU A 28 -4.69 -1.20 -20.78
CA GLU A 28 -3.26 -0.85 -20.66
C GLU A 28 -2.87 -0.49 -19.22
N ALA A 29 -3.70 0.28 -18.53
CA ALA A 29 -3.49 0.58 -17.12
C ALA A 29 -3.49 -0.69 -16.26
N MET A 30 -4.45 -1.61 -16.49
CA MET A 30 -4.51 -2.90 -15.81
C MET A 30 -3.27 -3.76 -16.07
N LEU A 31 -2.79 -3.78 -17.30
CA LEU A 31 -1.58 -4.51 -17.66
C LEU A 31 -0.35 -3.95 -16.95
N SER A 32 -0.24 -2.64 -16.88
CA SER A 32 0.84 -1.95 -16.19
C SER A 32 0.85 -2.23 -14.68
N GLU A 33 -0.30 -2.19 -14.03
CA GLU A 33 -0.43 -2.34 -12.57
C GLU A 33 -0.34 -3.81 -12.11
N LEU A 34 -0.93 -4.73 -12.86
CA LEU A 34 -1.12 -6.11 -12.45
C LEU A 34 -0.14 -7.08 -13.11
N GLY A 35 0.58 -6.62 -14.14
CA GLY A 35 1.53 -7.40 -14.90
C GLY A 35 0.89 -8.20 -16.04
N ASP A 36 1.74 -8.56 -17.02
CA ASP A 36 1.35 -9.35 -18.19
C ASP A 36 1.00 -10.78 -17.78
N GLY A 37 -0.13 -11.28 -18.29
CA GLY A 37 -0.64 -12.62 -17.98
C GLY A 37 -1.26 -12.77 -16.58
N ALA A 38 -1.37 -11.71 -15.80
CA ALA A 38 -2.09 -11.74 -14.53
C ALA A 38 -3.57 -12.08 -14.75
N ASN A 39 -4.13 -12.92 -13.87
CA ASN A 39 -5.57 -13.15 -13.78
C ASN A 39 -6.11 -12.46 -12.52
N PRO A 40 -6.35 -11.13 -12.60
CA PRO A 40 -6.66 -10.34 -11.42
C PRO A 40 -8.01 -10.73 -10.82
N THR A 41 -8.09 -10.67 -9.50
CA THR A 41 -9.37 -10.79 -8.80
C THR A 41 -10.33 -9.68 -9.25
N PRO A 42 -11.66 -9.87 -9.12
CA PRO A 42 -12.62 -8.80 -9.40
C PRO A 42 -12.37 -7.54 -8.56
N ILE A 43 -11.85 -7.69 -7.35
CA ILE A 43 -11.49 -6.59 -6.45
C ILE A 43 -10.27 -5.84 -7.00
N ALA A 44 -9.22 -6.54 -7.39
CA ALA A 44 -8.02 -5.93 -7.97
C ALA A 44 -8.35 -5.16 -9.26
N ARG A 45 -9.17 -5.74 -10.15
CA ARG A 45 -9.65 -5.07 -11.36
C ARG A 45 -10.38 -3.78 -11.04
N LYS A 46 -11.35 -3.84 -10.12
CA LYS A 46 -12.11 -2.67 -9.69
C LYS A 46 -11.25 -1.60 -9.01
N ALA A 47 -10.22 -2.01 -8.28
CA ALA A 47 -9.25 -1.09 -7.68
C ALA A 47 -8.52 -0.29 -8.76
N VAL A 48 -7.98 -0.96 -9.80
CA VAL A 48 -7.32 -0.29 -10.93
C VAL A 48 -8.30 0.65 -11.64
N GLU A 49 -9.52 0.19 -11.99
CA GLU A 49 -10.54 1.02 -12.63
C GLU A 49 -10.83 2.32 -11.84
N SER A 50 -10.85 2.24 -10.50
CA SER A 50 -11.11 3.40 -9.64
C SER A 50 -9.89 4.32 -9.45
N SER A 51 -8.69 3.80 -9.73
CA SER A 51 -7.44 4.56 -9.62
C SER A 51 -7.16 5.48 -10.79
N TYR A 52 -7.88 5.28 -11.91
CA TYR A 52 -7.71 6.07 -13.12
C TYR A 52 -8.99 6.83 -13.49
N ARG A 53 -8.83 7.97 -14.12
CA ARG A 53 -9.93 8.77 -14.68
C ARG A 53 -9.62 9.13 -16.12
N TRP A 54 -10.65 9.18 -16.95
CA TRP A 54 -10.54 9.70 -18.32
C TRP A 54 -10.33 11.21 -18.30
N ASN A 55 -9.31 11.68 -19.00
CA ASN A 55 -9.07 13.09 -19.25
C ASN A 55 -9.42 13.41 -20.70
N PRO A 56 -10.53 14.14 -20.98
CA PRO A 56 -10.96 14.43 -22.36
C PRO A 56 -10.02 15.42 -23.08
N ALA A 57 -9.18 16.16 -22.38
CA ALA A 57 -8.24 17.11 -23.00
C ALA A 57 -7.00 16.40 -23.57
N SER A 58 -6.52 15.34 -22.90
CA SER A 58 -5.40 14.52 -23.38
C SER A 58 -5.85 13.28 -24.12
N GLU A 59 -7.15 12.93 -24.10
CA GLU A 59 -7.72 11.68 -24.61
C GLU A 59 -7.02 10.45 -24.01
N GLN A 60 -6.75 10.47 -22.69
CA GLN A 60 -6.05 9.43 -21.97
C GLN A 60 -6.64 9.17 -20.59
N TYR A 61 -6.40 7.99 -20.06
CA TYR A 61 -6.60 7.68 -18.65
C TYR A 61 -5.38 8.13 -17.85
N GLU A 62 -5.62 8.88 -16.80
CA GLU A 62 -4.61 9.42 -15.88
C GLU A 62 -4.91 8.97 -14.47
N LEU A 63 -3.88 8.86 -13.62
CA LEU A 63 -4.09 8.59 -12.20
C LEU A 63 -5.06 9.59 -11.58
N ASN A 64 -6.06 9.08 -10.87
CA ASN A 64 -7.03 9.88 -10.12
C ASN A 64 -6.46 10.33 -8.77
N LEU A 65 -5.23 10.82 -8.79
CA LEU A 65 -4.49 11.30 -7.63
C LEU A 65 -3.96 12.71 -7.92
N ASP A 66 -3.98 13.53 -6.90
CA ASP A 66 -3.41 14.88 -6.93
C ASP A 66 -1.92 14.77 -6.55
N LEU A 67 -1.04 15.06 -7.50
CA LEU A 67 0.41 14.96 -7.31
C LEU A 67 0.89 15.76 -6.10
N GLU A 68 0.43 17.03 -5.95
CA GLU A 68 0.87 17.87 -4.85
C GLU A 68 0.46 17.30 -3.49
N LYS A 69 -0.72 16.70 -3.40
CA LYS A 69 -1.18 16.04 -2.17
C LYS A 69 -0.37 14.79 -1.86
N VAL A 70 -0.03 14.00 -2.88
CA VAL A 70 0.84 12.82 -2.72
C VAL A 70 2.21 13.23 -2.22
N LEU A 71 2.84 14.24 -2.85
CA LEU A 71 4.14 14.76 -2.41
C LEU A 71 4.10 15.35 -1.00
N ALA A 72 3.02 16.06 -0.65
CA ALA A 72 2.82 16.57 0.71
C ALA A 72 2.70 15.42 1.73
N LEU A 73 1.97 14.35 1.40
CA LEU A 73 1.85 13.15 2.23
C LEU A 73 3.21 12.45 2.44
N LEU A 74 4.02 12.34 1.40
CA LEU A 74 5.37 11.77 1.49
C LEU A 74 6.27 12.58 2.44
N ARG A 75 6.23 13.92 2.33
CA ARG A 75 6.95 14.81 3.25
C ARG A 75 6.48 14.63 4.70
N LEU A 76 5.16 14.50 4.91
CA LEU A 76 4.58 14.28 6.23
C LEU A 76 5.00 12.91 6.81
N ARG A 77 4.94 11.85 6.00
CA ARG A 77 5.34 10.49 6.39
C ARG A 77 6.76 10.42 6.94
N ARG A 78 7.69 11.23 6.39
CA ARG A 78 9.07 11.30 6.89
C ARG A 78 9.22 11.97 8.26
N LYS A 79 8.24 12.78 8.65
CA LYS A 79 8.24 13.48 9.95
C LYS A 79 7.59 12.65 11.06
N ILE A 80 6.64 11.78 10.69
CA ILE A 80 5.85 11.00 11.64
C ILE A 80 6.28 9.53 11.55
N LYS A 81 6.74 9.00 12.67
CA LYS A 81 7.03 7.57 12.80
C LYS A 81 5.80 6.90 13.41
N ALA A 82 5.11 6.09 12.62
CA ALA A 82 3.84 5.46 13.02
C ALA A 82 3.94 4.69 14.36
N TYR A 83 5.09 4.05 14.63
CA TYR A 83 5.32 3.32 15.89
C TYR A 83 5.49 4.23 17.11
N GLN A 84 5.56 5.55 16.93
CA GLN A 84 5.64 6.54 18.02
C GLN A 84 4.27 7.17 18.34
N ILE A 85 3.21 6.80 17.62
CA ILE A 85 1.87 7.32 17.87
C ILE A 85 1.30 6.58 19.10
N PRO A 86 0.96 7.31 20.20
CA PRO A 86 0.35 6.67 21.34
C PRO A 86 -1.04 6.14 20.98
N LEU A 87 -1.27 4.84 21.23
CA LEU A 87 -2.52 4.17 20.85
C LEU A 87 -3.66 4.36 21.86
N ALA A 88 -3.40 5.05 22.96
CA ALA A 88 -4.39 5.40 23.98
C ALA A 88 -5.33 4.23 24.37
N ASN A 89 -4.78 3.03 24.56
CA ASN A 89 -5.51 1.79 24.87
C ASN A 89 -6.48 1.32 23.78
N LEU A 90 -6.34 1.82 22.56
CA LEU A 90 -7.11 1.29 21.42
C LEU A 90 -6.58 -0.09 21.03
N PRO A 91 -7.45 -1.07 20.81
CA PRO A 91 -7.02 -2.32 20.22
C PRO A 91 -6.61 -2.08 18.76
N VAL A 92 -5.41 -2.54 18.39
CA VAL A 92 -4.86 -2.36 17.04
C VAL A 92 -4.43 -3.70 16.49
N LEU A 93 -4.80 -3.96 15.25
CA LEU A 93 -4.34 -5.08 14.44
C LEU A 93 -3.45 -4.55 13.32
N PHE A 94 -2.22 -5.04 13.25
CA PHE A 94 -1.33 -4.85 12.12
C PHE A 94 -1.31 -6.13 11.28
N ILE A 95 -1.68 -6.04 10.02
CA ILE A 95 -1.55 -7.12 9.04
C ILE A 95 -0.57 -6.67 7.96
N GLY A 96 0.40 -7.51 7.63
CA GLY A 96 1.38 -7.21 6.60
C GLY A 96 1.93 -8.46 5.93
N PRO A 97 2.60 -8.33 4.77
CA PRO A 97 3.29 -9.43 4.14
C PRO A 97 4.51 -9.83 4.99
N ARG A 98 4.85 -11.11 4.97
CA ARG A 98 6.13 -11.61 5.42
C ARG A 98 7.02 -11.80 4.20
N TYR A 99 8.12 -11.08 4.15
CA TYR A 99 9.09 -11.25 3.07
C TYR A 99 10.05 -12.41 3.40
N GLN A 100 10.51 -13.13 2.39
CA GLN A 100 11.53 -14.17 2.56
C GLN A 100 12.83 -13.59 3.13
N GLU A 101 13.22 -12.41 2.61
CA GLU A 101 14.32 -11.61 3.13
C GLU A 101 13.76 -10.28 3.66
N GLU A 102 13.41 -10.29 4.96
CA GLU A 102 12.93 -9.07 5.63
C GLU A 102 14.04 -8.01 5.67
N PRO A 103 13.81 -6.81 5.14
CA PRO A 103 14.76 -5.70 5.26
C PRO A 103 15.01 -5.33 6.74
N GLU A 104 16.25 -5.07 7.12
CA GLU A 104 16.60 -4.77 8.53
C GLU A 104 15.84 -3.57 9.10
N TRP A 105 15.61 -2.53 8.29
CA TRP A 105 14.80 -1.38 8.71
C TRP A 105 13.36 -1.77 9.09
N ARG A 106 12.79 -2.76 8.39
CA ARG A 106 11.42 -3.23 8.67
C ARG A 106 11.38 -4.12 9.90
N LYS A 107 12.36 -5.01 10.05
CA LYS A 107 12.50 -5.81 11.29
C LYS A 107 12.59 -4.91 12.52
N GLU A 108 13.39 -3.86 12.43
CA GLU A 108 13.57 -2.92 13.54
C GLU A 108 12.27 -2.11 13.78
N ALA A 109 11.59 -1.66 12.74
CA ALA A 109 10.30 -0.97 12.88
C ALA A 109 9.23 -1.88 13.52
N LEU A 110 9.14 -3.15 13.13
CA LEU A 110 8.20 -4.11 13.73
C LEU A 110 8.49 -4.39 15.20
N LYS A 111 9.77 -4.42 15.61
CA LYS A 111 10.16 -4.56 17.02
C LYS A 111 9.78 -3.35 17.87
N GLN A 112 9.73 -2.15 17.25
CA GLN A 112 9.41 -0.91 17.94
C GLN A 112 7.90 -0.64 18.02
N LEU A 113 7.06 -1.47 17.39
CA LEU A 113 5.62 -1.37 17.57
C LEU A 113 5.22 -1.64 19.02
N ASP A 114 4.20 -0.92 19.49
CA ASP A 114 3.63 -1.13 20.81
C ASP A 114 3.30 -2.62 21.01
N PRO A 115 3.74 -3.26 22.12
CA PRO A 115 3.45 -4.67 22.40
C PRO A 115 1.95 -5.02 22.43
N GLN A 116 1.07 -4.04 22.62
CA GLN A 116 -0.38 -4.22 22.57
C GLN A 116 -0.90 -4.41 21.13
N ILE A 117 -0.13 -4.04 20.11
CA ILE A 117 -0.49 -4.26 18.72
C ILE A 117 -0.41 -5.75 18.41
N LYS A 118 -1.55 -6.33 18.02
CA LYS A 118 -1.56 -7.67 17.46
C LYS A 118 -0.93 -7.64 16.07
N GLN A 119 0.18 -8.34 15.89
CA GLN A 119 0.85 -8.45 14.60
C GLN A 119 0.51 -9.76 13.91
N VAL A 120 0.10 -9.70 12.65
CA VAL A 120 -0.14 -10.85 11.77
C VAL A 120 0.67 -10.63 10.50
N LEU A 121 1.68 -11.46 10.28
CA LEU A 121 2.50 -11.45 9.08
C LEU A 121 2.14 -12.67 8.22
N LEU A 122 1.73 -12.44 6.99
CA LEU A 122 1.21 -13.45 6.07
C LEU A 122 2.26 -13.79 5.01
N ASP A 123 2.53 -15.08 4.84
CA ASP A 123 3.51 -15.59 3.89
C ASP A 123 2.97 -15.58 2.45
N GLY A 124 3.85 -15.38 1.46
CA GLY A 124 3.53 -15.53 0.05
C GLY A 124 2.63 -14.45 -0.53
N LEU A 125 2.47 -13.33 0.17
CA LEU A 125 1.61 -12.24 -0.26
C LEU A 125 2.43 -11.03 -0.70
N GLY A 126 1.88 -10.30 -1.68
CA GLY A 126 2.43 -9.05 -2.17
C GLY A 126 2.12 -7.85 -1.27
N HIS A 127 2.35 -6.67 -1.81
CA HIS A 127 2.10 -5.41 -1.10
C HIS A 127 0.60 -5.12 -0.94
N GLU A 128 -0.21 -5.52 -1.91
CA GLU A 128 -1.64 -5.24 -1.99
C GLU A 128 -2.48 -6.39 -1.41
N LEU A 129 -2.26 -6.71 -0.13
CA LEU A 129 -2.86 -7.86 0.56
C LEU A 129 -4.40 -7.95 0.41
N TYR A 130 -5.06 -6.82 0.52
CA TYR A 130 -6.53 -6.73 0.53
C TYR A 130 -7.15 -6.86 -0.87
N THR A 131 -6.39 -6.63 -1.92
CA THR A 131 -6.83 -6.86 -3.31
C THR A 131 -6.41 -8.24 -3.82
N ASP A 132 -5.24 -8.72 -3.40
CA ASP A 132 -4.69 -10.00 -3.85
C ASP A 132 -5.35 -11.19 -3.14
N THR A 133 -5.57 -11.07 -1.84
CA THR A 133 -6.13 -12.15 -1.02
C THR A 133 -7.13 -11.64 0.02
N PRO A 134 -8.24 -11.04 -0.43
CA PRO A 134 -9.21 -10.41 0.46
C PRO A 134 -9.81 -11.37 1.51
N GLU A 135 -9.99 -12.66 1.16
CA GLU A 135 -10.56 -13.67 2.06
C GLU A 135 -9.63 -13.96 3.25
N ILE A 136 -8.32 -14.00 3.00
CA ILE A 136 -7.33 -14.23 4.06
C ILE A 136 -7.32 -13.05 5.02
N VAL A 137 -7.27 -11.83 4.48
CA VAL A 137 -7.30 -10.60 5.28
C VAL A 137 -8.60 -10.51 6.09
N ALA A 138 -9.74 -10.75 5.45
CA ALA A 138 -11.05 -10.73 6.13
C ALA A 138 -11.14 -11.75 7.26
N ARG A 139 -10.59 -12.96 7.06
CA ARG A 139 -10.53 -14.00 8.10
C ARG A 139 -9.70 -13.52 9.30
N GLU A 140 -8.51 -12.97 9.07
CA GLU A 140 -7.65 -12.49 10.16
C GLU A 140 -8.29 -11.33 10.93
N VAL A 141 -8.94 -10.39 10.24
CA VAL A 141 -9.71 -9.30 10.86
C VAL A 141 -10.86 -9.87 11.71
N ASN A 142 -11.64 -10.80 11.18
CA ASN A 142 -12.74 -11.41 11.91
C ASN A 142 -12.26 -12.17 13.16
N ASN A 143 -11.19 -12.94 13.04
CA ASN A 143 -10.58 -13.66 14.15
C ASN A 143 -10.13 -12.69 15.25
N TRP A 144 -9.54 -11.57 14.87
CA TRP A 144 -9.09 -10.55 15.81
C TRP A 144 -10.29 -9.87 16.50
N LEU A 145 -11.33 -9.45 15.76
CA LEU A 145 -12.52 -8.82 16.30
C LEU A 145 -13.24 -9.70 17.35
N GLN A 146 -13.30 -11.01 17.12
CA GLN A 146 -13.89 -11.96 18.07
C GLN A 146 -13.12 -12.06 19.40
N ASN A 147 -11.84 -11.68 19.42
CA ASN A 147 -10.98 -11.76 20.59
C ASN A 147 -10.81 -10.41 21.32
N VAL A 148 -11.09 -9.29 20.66
CA VAL A 148 -10.99 -7.94 21.25
C VAL A 148 -12.10 -7.69 22.30
N HIS A 149 -13.23 -8.39 22.18
CA HIS A 149 -14.40 -8.21 23.05
C HIS A 149 -14.47 -9.25 24.21
N LYS A 150 -13.40 -10.04 24.39
CA LYS A 150 -13.26 -10.96 25.53
C LYS A 150 -12.34 -10.39 26.59
#